data_911fd51579eeaa60e637c3a132378701
#
_entry.id   911fd51579eeaa60e637c3a132378701
#
_cell.length_a   1.000
_cell.length_b   1.000
_cell.length_c   1.000
_cell.angle_alpha   90.00
_cell.angle_beta   90.00
_cell.angle_gamma   90.00
#
_symmetry.space_group_name_H-M   'P 1'
#
loop_
_entity.id
_entity.type
_entity.pdbx_description
1 polymer ?
#
loop_
_entity_poly.entity_id
_entity_poly.type
_entity_poly.pdbx_seq_one_letter_code
_entity_poly.pdbx_strand_id
1 'polypeptide(L)' 'MEMTREEARNAVIQHYMETRHFTRKQAEDYIHDDDRVFWLWEEVQKEIEISKQYRWEKVPFHGLTLSVAHPIENEPVGS' A
#
# COMPACT_ATOMS: atom_id res chain seq x y z
N MET A 1 -20.73 4.72 0.01
CA MET A 1 -20.38 5.50 1.19
C MET A 1 -19.17 6.37 0.86
N GLU A 2 -19.34 7.66 0.94
CA GLU A 2 -18.26 8.56 0.58
C GLU A 2 -17.31 8.76 1.75
N MET A 3 -16.03 8.68 1.45
CA MET A 3 -14.99 8.92 2.43
C MET A 3 -14.72 10.42 2.51
N THR A 4 -14.62 10.94 3.72
CA THR A 4 -14.26 12.34 3.88
C THR A 4 -12.78 12.55 3.57
N ARG A 5 -12.40 13.80 3.34
CA ARG A 5 -11.01 14.13 3.08
C ARG A 5 -10.11 13.72 4.25
N GLU A 6 -10.57 13.95 5.46
CA GLU A 6 -9.83 13.58 6.66
C GLU A 6 -9.64 12.07 6.77
N GLU A 7 -10.70 11.31 6.49
CA GLU A 7 -10.61 9.85 6.50
C GLU A 7 -9.62 9.35 5.44
N ALA A 8 -9.69 9.90 4.24
CA ALA A 8 -8.77 9.55 3.17
C ALA A 8 -7.33 9.87 3.56
N ARG A 9 -7.12 11.03 4.16
CA ARG A 9 -5.80 11.44 4.61
C ARG A 9 -5.24 10.49 5.64
N ASN A 10 -6.03 10.14 6.63
CA ASN A 10 -5.60 9.21 7.67
C ASN A 10 -5.30 7.83 7.11
N ALA A 11 -6.11 7.37 6.18
CA ALA A 11 -5.89 6.08 5.53
C ALA A 11 -4.59 6.07 4.72
N VAL A 12 -4.30 7.14 4.00
CA VAL A 12 -3.06 7.27 3.23
C VAL A 12 -1.85 7.32 4.17
N ILE A 13 -1.94 8.08 5.24
CA ILE A 13 -0.87 8.16 6.24
C ILE A 13 -0.59 6.78 6.83
N GLN A 14 -1.63 6.08 7.23
CA GLN A 14 -1.50 4.75 7.81
C GLN A 14 -0.84 3.78 6.82
N HIS A 15 -1.25 3.82 5.57
CA HIS A 15 -0.68 2.97 4.53
C HIS A 15 0.82 3.22 4.36
N TYR A 16 1.23 4.49 4.30
CA TYR A 16 2.64 4.83 4.12
C TYR A 16 3.48 4.50 5.34
N MET A 17 2.91 4.64 6.54
CA MET A 17 3.60 4.22 7.75
C MET A 17 3.88 2.72 7.74
N GLU A 18 2.94 1.94 7.25
CA GLU A 18 3.07 0.49 7.20
C GLU A 18 3.94 -0.01 6.07
N THR A 19 3.80 0.58 4.88
CA THR A 19 4.48 0.07 3.69
C THR A 19 5.83 0.70 3.45
N ARG A 20 6.01 1.97 3.82
CA ARG A 20 7.25 2.71 3.57
C ARG A 20 8.01 3.03 4.84
N HIS A 21 7.50 2.57 5.97
CA HIS A 21 8.11 2.81 7.28
C HIS A 21 8.29 4.30 7.59
N PHE A 22 7.42 5.13 7.06
CA PHE A 22 7.42 6.54 7.38
C PHE A 22 6.95 6.76 8.81
N THR A 23 7.49 7.78 9.46
CA THR A 23 6.86 8.30 10.67
C THR A 23 5.59 9.05 10.26
N ARG A 24 4.69 9.29 11.20
CA ARG A 24 3.47 10.04 10.90
C ARG A 24 3.80 11.39 10.27
N LYS A 25 4.80 12.07 10.81
CA LYS A 25 5.23 13.38 10.29
C LYS A 25 5.74 13.27 8.86
N GLN A 26 6.52 12.24 8.56
CA GLN A 26 7.03 12.03 7.21
C GLN A 26 5.90 11.77 6.22
N ALA A 27 4.91 10.99 6.62
CA ALA A 27 3.76 10.71 5.79
C ALA A 27 2.93 11.98 5.55
N GLU A 28 2.74 12.78 6.61
CA GLU A 28 2.03 14.06 6.48
C GLU A 28 2.76 15.01 5.54
N ASP A 29 4.08 15.09 5.66
CA ASP A 29 4.91 15.93 4.79
C ASP A 29 4.86 15.44 3.34
N TYR A 30 4.76 14.14 3.14
CA TYR A 30 4.65 13.57 1.80
C TYR A 30 3.35 13.96 1.12
N ILE A 31 2.27 13.97 1.88
CA ILE A 31 0.97 14.39 1.34
C ILE A 31 0.99 15.87 0.98
N HIS A 32 1.53 16.70 1.85
CA HIS A 32 1.78 18.12 1.64
C HIS A 32 0.54 18.95 1.29
N ASP A 33 -0.26 18.52 0.34
CA ASP A 33 -1.40 19.26 -0.17
C ASP A 33 -2.68 18.43 0.00
N ASP A 34 -3.66 19.02 0.70
CA ASP A 34 -4.92 18.34 0.95
C ASP A 34 -5.68 18.03 -0.35
N ASP A 35 -5.46 18.80 -1.39
CA ASP A 35 -6.12 18.54 -2.68
C ASP A 35 -5.62 17.26 -3.33
N ARG A 36 -4.45 16.79 -2.95
CA ARG A 36 -3.88 15.56 -3.47
C ARG A 36 -4.34 14.31 -2.72
N VAL A 37 -5.01 14.48 -1.60
CA VAL A 37 -5.37 13.37 -0.72
C VAL A 37 -6.20 12.32 -1.45
N PHE A 38 -7.21 12.74 -2.21
CA PHE A 38 -8.05 11.79 -2.92
C PHE A 38 -7.30 11.08 -4.04
N TRP A 39 -6.42 11.79 -4.72
CA TRP A 39 -5.58 11.19 -5.74
C TRP A 39 -4.63 10.15 -5.14
N LEU A 40 -4.00 10.50 -4.02
CA LEU A 40 -3.12 9.57 -3.29
C LEU A 40 -3.89 8.38 -2.76
N TRP A 41 -5.12 8.60 -2.29
CA TRP A 41 -5.96 7.51 -1.84
C TRP A 41 -6.28 6.54 -2.97
N GLU A 42 -6.56 7.03 -4.17
CA GLU A 42 -6.76 6.19 -5.33
C GLU A 42 -5.53 5.34 -5.64
N GLU A 43 -4.35 5.95 -5.56
CA GLU A 43 -3.09 5.22 -5.76
C GLU A 43 -2.89 4.14 -4.69
N VAL A 44 -3.20 4.47 -3.45
CA VAL A 44 -3.11 3.50 -2.35
C VAL A 44 -4.06 2.34 -2.58
N GLN A 45 -5.27 2.61 -3.03
CA GLN A 45 -6.23 1.55 -3.34
C GLN A 45 -5.73 0.63 -4.44
N LYS A 46 -5.09 1.19 -5.47
CA LYS A 46 -4.48 0.39 -6.53
C LYS A 46 -3.36 -0.49 -5.99
N GLU A 47 -2.52 0.06 -5.12
CA GLU A 47 -1.46 -0.71 -4.49
C GLU A 47 -2.01 -1.86 -3.65
N ILE A 48 -3.06 -1.60 -2.89
CA ILE A 48 -3.72 -2.64 -2.08
C ILE A 48 -4.30 -3.72 -2.99
N GLU A 49 -4.95 -3.32 -4.07
CA GLU A 49 -5.54 -4.24 -5.01
C GLU A 49 -4.47 -5.14 -5.65
N ILE A 50 -3.37 -4.54 -6.06
CA ILE A 50 -2.23 -5.28 -6.60
C ILE A 50 -1.66 -6.23 -5.55
N SER A 51 -1.51 -5.77 -4.32
CA SER A 51 -0.94 -6.61 -3.28
C SER A 51 -1.85 -7.80 -2.92
N LYS A 52 -3.15 -7.71 -3.15
CA LYS A 52 -4.06 -8.84 -3.00
C LYS A 52 -3.87 -9.90 -4.10
N GLN A 53 -3.35 -9.47 -5.24
CA GLN A 53 -3.10 -10.37 -6.36
C GLN A 53 -1.75 -11.08 -6.25
N TYR A 54 -0.87 -10.59 -5.36
CA TYR A 54 0.47 -11.14 -5.19
C TYR A 54 0.72 -11.51 -3.75
N ARG A 55 1.40 -12.62 -3.59
CA ARG A 55 1.86 -13.06 -2.28
C ARG A 55 3.31 -12.64 -2.13
N TRP A 56 3.61 -11.91 -1.07
CA TRP A 56 4.96 -11.46 -0.79
C TRP A 56 5.69 -12.48 0.07
N GLU A 57 6.89 -12.82 -0.32
CA GLU A 57 7.73 -13.73 0.43
C GLU A 57 9.06 -13.06 0.71
N LYS A 58 9.53 -13.19 1.93
CA LYS A 58 10.85 -12.69 2.31
C LYS A 58 11.85 -13.80 2.13
N VAL A 59 12.81 -13.57 1.24
CA VAL A 59 13.85 -14.56 0.92
C VAL A 59 15.19 -14.01 1.37
N PRO A 60 15.94 -14.75 2.21
CA PRO A 60 17.29 -14.31 2.57
C PRO A 60 18.22 -14.51 1.37
N PHE A 61 19.02 -13.49 1.11
CA PHE A 61 19.96 -13.52 0.01
C PHE A 61 21.21 -12.72 0.38
N HIS A 62 22.34 -13.40 0.50
CA HIS A 62 23.61 -12.77 0.86
C HIS A 62 23.55 -11.85 2.08
N GLY A 63 22.85 -12.29 3.12
CA GLY A 63 22.71 -11.50 4.33
C GLY A 63 21.67 -10.38 4.25
N LEU A 64 21.02 -10.23 3.10
CA LEU A 64 19.93 -9.28 2.92
C LEU A 64 18.63 -10.01 2.82
N THR A 65 17.56 -9.34 3.17
CA THR A 65 16.22 -9.90 2.99
C THR A 65 15.58 -9.26 1.78
N LEU A 66 15.24 -10.07 0.80
CA LEU A 66 14.56 -9.61 -0.41
C LEU A 66 13.08 -9.94 -0.31
N SER A 67 12.26 -9.01 -0.76
CA SER A 67 10.83 -9.25 -0.89
C SER A 67 10.52 -9.64 -2.32
N VAL A 68 10.01 -10.85 -2.50
CA VAL A 68 9.66 -11.37 -3.82
C VAL A 68 8.15 -11.49 -3.92
N ALA A 69 7.58 -10.96 -4.98
CA ALA A 69 6.16 -11.04 -5.24
C ALA A 69 5.86 -12.27 -6.09
N HIS A 70 4.96 -13.10 -5.60
CA HIS A 70 4.48 -14.26 -6.35
C HIS A 70 3.02 -14.03 -6.69
N PRO A 71 2.61 -14.23 -7.95
CA PRO A 71 1.19 -14.15 -8.30
C PRO A 71 0.41 -15.16 -7.47
N ILE A 72 -0.66 -14.71 -6.88
CA ILE A 72 -1.56 -15.62 -6.18
C ILE A 72 -2.38 -16.30 -7.25
N GLU A 73 -2.10 -17.56 -7.49
CA GLU A 73 -2.90 -18.34 -8.38
C GLU A 73 -4.20 -18.66 -7.69
N ASN A 74 -5.18 -17.85 -7.93
CA ASN A 74 -6.53 -18.25 -7.66
C ASN A 74 -6.88 -19.28 -8.71
N GLU A 75 -6.55 -20.49 -8.41
CA GLU A 75 -6.96 -21.59 -9.21
C GLU A 75 -8.41 -21.41 -9.58
N PRO A 76 -8.72 -21.16 -10.82
CA PRO A 76 -10.11 -21.22 -11.20
C PRO A 76 -10.52 -22.64 -10.97
N VAL A 77 -11.29 -22.78 -9.99
CA VAL A 77 -11.65 -24.07 -9.50
C VAL A 77 -12.30 -24.93 -10.57
N GLY A 78 -12.71 -24.34 -11.62
CA GLY A 78 -13.26 -25.07 -12.72
C GLY A 78 -12.24 -25.72 -13.62
N SER A 79 -11.01 -25.42 -13.38
CA SER A 79 -9.96 -26.02 -14.21
C SER A 79 -9.55 -27.36 -13.68
#